data_f951b6e968e2c51801f3ee40f23aeb2b
#
_entry.id   f951b6e968e2c51801f3ee40f23aeb2b
#
_cell.length_a   1.000
_cell.length_b   1.000
_cell.length_c   1.000
_cell.angle_alpha   90.00
_cell.angle_beta   90.00
_cell.angle_gamma   90.00
#
_symmetry.space_group_name_H-M   'P 1'
#
loop_
_entity.id
_entity.type
_entity.pdbx_description
1 polymer ?
#
loop_
_entity_poly.entity_id
_entity_poly.type
_entity_poly.pdbx_seq_one_letter_code
_entity_poly.pdbx_strand_id
1 'polypeptide(L)'
;MNQTILFSPVGGTDPISSTNMRDGSLLHICRVYRPDRVVLYMSKEILQSHEKDNRYLYCLDQLSQKTGWKYQYEIIERPEMENVQEFDYFYQEFRGLIAELMKTMDDSDTLLLNVSSGTPAMKSGLLVLKTLGEFPCKALQVATPEKKMNEHIHTGYDVKLLMELNEDNEENFENRCKEVKCPTLSMIQQENNIKRLIQEYDYYAAMELAKQLPEEETKNYLELL
;
A
#
# COMPACT_ATOMS: atom_id res chain seq x y z
N MET A 1 11.61 20.24 -1.27
CA MET A 1 11.84 19.23 -2.32
C MET A 1 10.64 18.31 -2.28
N ASN A 2 10.13 17.87 -3.42
CA ASN A 2 8.99 16.94 -3.49
C ASN A 2 9.45 15.56 -3.02
N GLN A 3 8.96 15.09 -1.86
CA GLN A 3 9.34 13.80 -1.29
C GLN A 3 8.27 12.74 -1.63
N THR A 4 8.73 11.52 -1.84
CA THR A 4 7.87 10.35 -1.96
C THR A 4 7.98 9.50 -0.70
N ILE A 5 6.86 9.30 -0.01
CA ILE A 5 6.78 8.54 1.23
C ILE A 5 5.99 7.27 0.98
N LEU A 6 6.54 6.13 1.38
CA LEU A 6 5.85 4.83 1.34
C LEU A 6 5.39 4.43 2.73
N PHE A 7 4.10 4.24 2.93
CA PHE A 7 3.55 3.55 4.11
C PHE A 7 3.27 2.10 3.75
N SER A 8 3.87 1.18 4.49
CA SER A 8 3.77 -0.26 4.21
C SER A 8 3.56 -1.07 5.48
N PRO A 9 2.39 -1.69 5.69
CA PRO A 9 2.32 -2.85 6.55
C PRO A 9 3.30 -3.90 6.03
N VAL A 10 3.90 -4.68 6.90
CA VAL A 10 4.84 -5.74 6.52
C VAL A 10 4.17 -7.10 6.69
N GLY A 11 4.32 -7.97 5.71
CA GLY A 11 3.74 -9.31 5.69
C GLY A 11 4.77 -10.43 5.60
N GLY A 12 4.29 -11.67 5.75
CA GLY A 12 5.15 -12.85 5.79
C GLY A 12 5.89 -13.19 4.48
N THR A 13 5.52 -12.56 3.36
CA THR A 13 6.22 -12.71 2.07
C THR A 13 7.27 -11.62 1.83
N ASP A 14 7.34 -10.63 2.72
CA ASP A 14 8.37 -9.60 2.68
C ASP A 14 9.60 -10.02 3.48
N PRO A 15 10.79 -9.53 3.16
CA PRO A 15 11.12 -8.67 2.03
C PRO A 15 11.29 -9.41 0.71
N ILE A 16 11.59 -10.73 0.74
CA ILE A 16 11.79 -11.59 -0.43
C ILE A 16 11.01 -12.88 -0.23
N SER A 17 10.25 -13.28 -1.22
CA SER A 17 9.52 -14.53 -1.19
C SER A 17 10.47 -15.73 -1.36
N SER A 18 10.48 -16.62 -0.36
CA SER A 18 11.24 -17.87 -0.43
C SER A 18 10.70 -18.88 -1.45
N THR A 19 9.46 -18.69 -1.92
CA THR A 19 8.81 -19.59 -2.88
C THR A 19 9.22 -19.33 -4.33
N ASN A 20 9.42 -18.06 -4.68
CA ASN A 20 9.71 -17.66 -6.07
C ASN A 20 10.99 -16.85 -6.24
N MET A 21 11.76 -16.66 -5.17
CA MET A 21 13.05 -15.95 -5.17
C MET A 21 12.93 -14.54 -5.79
N ARG A 22 11.84 -13.83 -5.50
CA ARG A 22 11.59 -12.46 -5.99
C ARG A 22 11.20 -11.53 -4.84
N ASP A 23 11.37 -10.24 -5.08
CA ASP A 23 10.95 -9.20 -4.15
C ASP A 23 9.54 -9.46 -3.64
N GLY A 24 9.33 -9.39 -2.33
CA GLY A 24 8.03 -9.13 -1.73
C GLY A 24 7.55 -7.73 -2.12
N SER A 25 6.29 -7.43 -1.81
CA SER A 25 5.70 -6.16 -2.27
C SER A 25 6.41 -4.93 -1.73
N LEU A 26 6.88 -4.95 -0.49
CA LEU A 26 7.65 -3.87 0.11
C LEU A 26 8.90 -3.54 -0.72
N LEU A 27 9.76 -4.54 -0.92
CA LEU A 27 11.04 -4.34 -1.60
C LEU A 27 10.84 -3.99 -3.07
N HIS A 28 9.83 -4.59 -3.71
CA HIS A 28 9.51 -4.33 -5.11
C HIS A 28 9.02 -2.88 -5.34
N ILE A 29 8.16 -2.36 -4.45
CA ILE A 29 7.73 -0.95 -4.51
C ILE A 29 8.94 -0.03 -4.31
N CYS A 30 9.81 -0.32 -3.35
CA CYS A 30 11.02 0.46 -3.13
C CYS A 30 11.94 0.46 -4.37
N ARG A 31 12.10 -0.67 -5.05
CA ARG A 31 12.88 -0.77 -6.28
C ARG A 31 12.32 0.08 -7.42
N VAL A 32 10.99 0.05 -7.61
CA VAL A 32 10.32 0.72 -8.74
C VAL A 32 10.13 2.21 -8.49
N TYR A 33 9.60 2.57 -7.32
CA TYR A 33 9.20 3.95 -7.02
C TYR A 33 10.26 4.77 -6.31
N ARG A 34 11.28 4.12 -5.73
CA ARG A 34 12.40 4.78 -5.03
C ARG A 34 11.90 5.85 -4.05
N PRO A 35 11.06 5.51 -3.06
CA PRO A 35 10.60 6.48 -2.08
C PRO A 35 11.78 7.05 -1.29
N ASP A 36 11.68 8.32 -0.90
CA ASP A 36 12.67 8.97 -0.05
C ASP A 36 12.58 8.46 1.39
N ARG A 37 11.34 8.23 1.85
CA ARG A 37 11.04 7.73 3.20
C ARG A 37 10.15 6.50 3.13
N VAL A 38 10.48 5.47 3.92
CA VAL A 38 9.74 4.22 4.03
C VAL A 38 9.29 4.02 5.47
N VAL A 39 7.98 4.03 5.69
CA VAL A 39 7.35 3.81 6.99
C VAL A 39 6.86 2.36 7.04
N LEU A 40 7.47 1.55 7.89
CA LEU A 40 7.21 0.12 8.05
C LEU A 40 6.31 -0.10 9.27
N TYR A 41 5.13 -0.66 9.06
CA TYR A 41 4.26 -1.07 10.16
C TYR A 41 4.45 -2.56 10.45
N MET A 42 4.90 -2.88 11.67
CA MET A 42 5.28 -4.24 12.06
C MET A 42 4.45 -4.72 13.27
N SER A 43 3.68 -5.79 13.07
CA SER A 43 3.00 -6.52 14.15
C SER A 43 3.98 -7.41 14.91
N LYS A 44 3.54 -7.99 16.04
CA LYS A 44 4.33 -8.82 16.93
C LYS A 44 5.13 -9.91 16.21
N GLU A 45 4.50 -10.71 15.36
CA GLU A 45 5.15 -11.81 14.63
C GLU A 45 6.22 -11.29 13.64
N ILE A 46 5.93 -10.19 12.99
CA ILE A 46 6.86 -9.54 12.05
C ILE A 46 8.07 -8.96 12.79
N LEU A 47 7.87 -8.33 13.94
CA LEU A 47 8.94 -7.83 14.81
C LEU A 47 9.85 -8.96 15.26
N GLN A 48 9.29 -10.08 15.75
CA GLN A 48 10.07 -11.26 16.16
C GLN A 48 10.93 -11.82 15.01
N SER A 49 10.43 -11.75 13.78
CA SER A 49 11.18 -12.15 12.59
C SER A 49 12.28 -11.15 12.26
N HIS A 50 12.00 -9.86 12.41
CA HIS A 50 12.96 -8.79 12.18
C HIS A 50 14.13 -8.81 13.19
N GLU A 51 13.84 -9.04 14.46
CA GLU A 51 14.85 -9.13 15.54
C GLU A 51 15.87 -10.24 15.33
N LYS A 52 15.49 -11.33 14.64
CA LYS A 52 16.39 -12.47 14.37
C LYS A 52 17.49 -12.16 13.39
N ASP A 53 17.20 -11.44 12.32
CA ASP A 53 18.13 -11.30 11.18
C ASP A 53 18.10 -9.93 10.51
N ASN A 54 17.39 -8.96 11.08
CA ASN A 54 17.24 -7.58 10.55
C ASN A 54 16.79 -7.54 9.08
N ARG A 55 16.02 -8.54 8.63
CA ARG A 55 15.74 -8.84 7.22
C ARG A 55 15.22 -7.66 6.40
N TYR A 56 14.33 -6.86 6.96
CA TYR A 56 13.70 -5.77 6.21
C TYR A 56 14.68 -4.62 5.94
N LEU A 57 15.39 -4.17 6.96
CA LEU A 57 16.37 -3.09 6.81
C LEU A 57 17.60 -3.56 6.03
N TYR A 58 18.05 -4.80 6.27
CA TYR A 58 19.14 -5.40 5.50
C TYR A 58 18.82 -5.39 4.00
N CYS A 59 17.62 -5.79 3.58
CA CYS A 59 17.25 -5.79 2.17
C CYS A 59 17.10 -4.37 1.59
N LEU A 60 16.59 -3.41 2.36
CA LEU A 60 16.54 -2.00 1.94
C LEU A 60 17.95 -1.43 1.76
N ASP A 61 18.88 -1.74 2.66
CA ASP A 61 20.28 -1.30 2.56
C ASP A 61 20.99 -1.94 1.35
N GLN A 62 20.76 -3.23 1.09
CA GLN A 62 21.29 -3.89 -0.10
C GLN A 62 20.71 -3.30 -1.39
N LEU A 63 19.41 -3.02 -1.40
CA LEU A 63 18.77 -2.35 -2.52
C LEU A 63 19.33 -0.93 -2.73
N SER A 64 19.56 -0.19 -1.64
CA SER A 64 20.19 1.13 -1.65
C SER A 64 21.58 1.09 -2.30
N GLN A 65 22.40 0.11 -1.93
CA GLN A 65 23.74 -0.07 -2.52
C GLN A 65 23.68 -0.40 -4.02
N LYS A 66 22.75 -1.25 -4.44
CA LYS A 66 22.59 -1.64 -5.84
C LYS A 66 22.06 -0.53 -6.74
N THR A 67 21.10 0.25 -6.23
CA THR A 67 20.41 1.28 -7.02
C THR A 67 21.04 2.67 -6.90
N GLY A 68 21.92 2.88 -5.90
CA GLY A 68 22.47 4.19 -5.53
C GLY A 68 21.44 5.11 -4.88
N TRP A 69 20.20 4.64 -4.60
CA TRP A 69 19.15 5.41 -3.95
C TRP A 69 19.14 5.18 -2.46
N LYS A 70 19.16 6.25 -1.66
CA LYS A 70 19.15 6.15 -0.19
C LYS A 70 17.72 6.23 0.32
N TYR A 71 17.31 5.22 1.07
CA TYR A 71 16.03 5.18 1.77
C TYR A 71 16.21 5.72 3.21
N GLN A 72 15.36 6.66 3.62
CA GLN A 72 15.13 6.92 5.03
C GLN A 72 14.02 5.98 5.49
N TYR A 73 14.19 5.31 6.63
CA TYR A 73 13.18 4.37 7.12
C TYR A 73 12.80 4.65 8.56
N GLU A 74 11.56 4.36 8.87
CA GLU A 74 10.95 4.46 10.19
C GLU A 74 10.15 3.19 10.44
N ILE A 75 10.24 2.63 11.66
CA ILE A 75 9.48 1.45 12.05
C ILE A 75 8.42 1.86 13.07
N ILE A 76 7.17 1.55 12.76
CA ILE A 76 6.05 1.62 13.70
C ILE A 76 5.87 0.23 14.29
N GLU A 77 6.33 0.06 15.51
CA GLU A 77 6.28 -1.21 16.23
C GLU A 77 4.95 -1.40 16.94
N ARG A 78 4.38 -2.61 16.82
CA ARG A 78 3.17 -3.03 17.54
C ARG A 78 3.41 -4.41 18.19
N PRO A 79 4.26 -4.47 19.24
CA PRO A 79 4.63 -5.74 19.89
C PRO A 79 3.45 -6.43 20.57
N GLU A 80 2.40 -5.69 20.94
CA GLU A 80 1.20 -6.23 21.56
C GLU A 80 0.15 -6.70 20.55
N MET A 81 0.38 -6.45 19.24
CA MET A 81 -0.58 -6.78 18.20
C MET A 81 -0.51 -8.26 17.84
N GLU A 82 -1.43 -9.05 18.39
CA GLU A 82 -1.63 -10.46 18.09
C GLU A 82 -2.80 -10.72 17.14
N ASN A 83 -3.92 -9.99 17.33
CA ASN A 83 -5.11 -10.15 16.50
C ASN A 83 -5.02 -9.29 15.22
N VAL A 84 -4.33 -9.84 14.23
CA VAL A 84 -4.06 -9.15 12.96
C VAL A 84 -5.17 -9.32 11.91
N GLN A 85 -6.38 -9.73 12.32
CA GLN A 85 -7.50 -10.05 11.43
C GLN A 85 -8.67 -9.05 11.54
N GLU A 86 -8.67 -8.17 12.52
CA GLU A 86 -9.77 -7.23 12.76
C GLU A 86 -9.70 -6.03 11.80
N PHE A 87 -10.65 -5.98 10.86
CA PHE A 87 -10.71 -4.93 9.84
C PHE A 87 -10.89 -3.53 10.45
N ASP A 88 -11.88 -3.34 11.33
CA ASP A 88 -12.20 -2.02 11.92
C ASP A 88 -11.03 -1.48 12.75
N TYR A 89 -10.29 -2.36 13.44
CA TYR A 89 -9.09 -1.96 14.15
C TYR A 89 -8.07 -1.34 13.17
N PHE A 90 -7.73 -2.05 12.09
CA PHE A 90 -6.72 -1.56 11.17
C PHE A 90 -7.16 -0.34 10.36
N TYR A 91 -8.45 -0.22 10.07
CA TYR A 91 -8.97 1.00 9.47
C TYR A 91 -8.72 2.21 10.37
N GLN A 92 -9.08 2.14 11.66
CA GLN A 92 -8.89 3.23 12.62
C GLN A 92 -7.41 3.51 12.91
N GLU A 93 -6.61 2.46 13.11
CA GLU A 93 -5.18 2.55 13.37
C GLU A 93 -4.45 3.24 12.21
N PHE A 94 -4.66 2.77 10.99
CA PHE A 94 -4.00 3.34 9.82
C PHE A 94 -4.51 4.74 9.48
N ARG A 95 -5.78 5.02 9.72
CA ARG A 95 -6.33 6.36 9.58
C ARG A 95 -5.61 7.35 10.51
N GLY A 96 -5.42 6.98 11.77
CA GLY A 96 -4.68 7.79 12.73
C GLY A 96 -3.21 7.99 12.33
N LEU A 97 -2.51 6.90 11.99
CA LEU A 97 -1.09 6.95 11.59
C LEU A 97 -0.87 7.77 10.32
N ILE A 98 -1.72 7.61 9.32
CA ILE A 98 -1.65 8.37 8.06
C ILE A 98 -1.96 9.84 8.32
N ALA A 99 -2.92 10.17 9.17
CA ALA A 99 -3.22 11.55 9.55
C ALA A 99 -2.02 12.23 10.23
N GLU A 100 -1.29 11.53 11.13
CA GLU A 100 -0.06 12.06 11.73
C GLU A 100 1.07 12.21 10.70
N LEU A 101 1.21 11.22 9.80
CA LEU A 101 2.20 11.27 8.72
C LEU A 101 1.96 12.48 7.81
N MET A 102 0.71 12.73 7.43
CA MET A 102 0.30 13.86 6.58
C MET A 102 0.65 15.22 7.18
N LYS A 103 0.67 15.36 8.53
CA LYS A 103 1.10 16.60 9.19
C LYS A 103 2.58 16.91 8.99
N THR A 104 3.38 15.91 8.65
CA THR A 104 4.83 16.05 8.41
C THR A 104 5.17 16.22 6.93
N MET A 105 4.17 16.18 6.05
CA MET A 105 4.31 16.27 4.59
C MET A 105 3.98 17.68 4.11
N ASP A 106 4.67 18.09 3.05
CA ASP A 106 4.34 19.28 2.29
C ASP A 106 3.29 18.97 1.21
N ASP A 107 2.57 19.98 0.72
CA ASP A 107 1.54 19.83 -0.33
C ASP A 107 2.08 19.21 -1.63
N SER A 108 3.38 19.32 -1.87
CA SER A 108 4.06 18.75 -3.04
C SER A 108 4.48 17.30 -2.87
N ASP A 109 4.40 16.75 -1.66
CA ASP A 109 4.84 15.39 -1.37
C ASP A 109 3.82 14.35 -1.84
N THR A 110 4.30 13.14 -2.09
CA THR A 110 3.45 12.03 -2.56
C THR A 110 3.44 10.91 -1.54
N LEU A 111 2.25 10.54 -1.04
CA LEU A 111 2.06 9.37 -0.20
C LEU A 111 1.69 8.15 -1.04
N LEU A 112 2.47 7.08 -0.90
CA LEU A 112 2.22 5.76 -1.47
C LEU A 112 1.78 4.80 -0.37
N LEU A 113 0.72 4.03 -0.61
CA LEU A 113 0.23 2.99 0.30
C LEU A 113 0.46 1.62 -0.31
N ASN A 114 1.18 0.73 0.38
CA ASN A 114 1.33 -0.66 -0.04
C ASN A 114 0.08 -1.47 0.36
N VAL A 115 -0.80 -1.76 -0.60
CA VAL A 115 -2.00 -2.56 -0.39
C VAL A 115 -1.81 -4.05 -0.77
N SER A 116 -0.55 -4.49 -0.93
CA SER A 116 -0.22 -5.89 -1.23
C SER A 116 0.42 -6.62 -0.06
N SER A 117 0.93 -5.91 0.94
CA SER A 117 1.58 -6.48 2.12
C SER A 117 0.72 -6.41 3.37
N GLY A 118 1.06 -7.21 4.36
CA GLY A 118 0.29 -7.37 5.59
C GLY A 118 -0.85 -8.39 5.45
N THR A 119 -1.70 -8.43 6.47
CA THR A 119 -2.88 -9.31 6.50
C THR A 119 -4.00 -8.80 5.59
N PRO A 120 -5.00 -9.64 5.27
CA PRO A 120 -6.18 -9.18 4.52
C PRO A 120 -6.86 -7.97 5.17
N ALA A 121 -6.96 -7.91 6.50
CA ALA A 121 -7.55 -6.80 7.23
C ALA A 121 -6.75 -5.50 7.04
N MET A 122 -5.41 -5.55 7.13
CA MET A 122 -4.52 -4.42 6.89
C MET A 122 -4.67 -3.88 5.47
N LYS A 123 -4.62 -4.78 4.48
CA LYS A 123 -4.77 -4.41 3.05
C LYS A 123 -6.12 -3.77 2.76
N SER A 124 -7.19 -4.36 3.30
CA SER A 124 -8.55 -3.83 3.14
C SER A 124 -8.72 -2.47 3.81
N GLY A 125 -8.17 -2.28 5.02
CA GLY A 125 -8.19 -1.00 5.72
C GLY A 125 -7.56 0.13 4.90
N LEU A 126 -6.35 -0.10 4.35
CA LEU A 126 -5.68 0.87 3.48
C LEU A 126 -6.45 1.15 2.18
N LEU A 127 -7.02 0.09 1.58
CA LEU A 127 -7.80 0.24 0.34
C LEU A 127 -9.07 1.06 0.57
N VAL A 128 -9.74 0.86 1.70
CA VAL A 128 -10.93 1.64 2.07
C VAL A 128 -10.55 3.10 2.32
N LEU A 129 -9.48 3.39 3.06
CA LEU A 129 -8.98 4.77 3.26
C LEU A 129 -8.73 5.47 1.92
N LYS A 130 -8.08 4.78 0.98
CA LYS A 130 -7.87 5.31 -0.37
C LYS A 130 -9.18 5.56 -1.11
N THR A 131 -10.13 4.62 -1.03
CA THR A 131 -11.40 4.69 -1.77
C THR A 131 -12.31 5.78 -1.24
N LEU A 132 -12.33 5.99 0.08
CA LEU A 132 -13.08 7.06 0.72
C LEU A 132 -12.50 8.46 0.41
N GLY A 133 -11.26 8.53 -0.06
CA GLY A 133 -10.62 9.79 -0.42
C GLY A 133 -10.27 10.68 0.77
N GLU A 134 -10.16 10.10 1.97
CA GLU A 134 -9.84 10.86 3.19
C GLU A 134 -8.47 11.52 3.12
N PHE A 135 -7.53 10.91 2.37
CA PHE A 135 -6.17 11.41 2.21
C PHE A 135 -5.73 11.41 0.74
N PRO A 136 -5.00 12.43 0.27
CA PRO A 136 -4.39 12.43 -1.05
C PRO A 136 -3.23 11.42 -1.09
N CYS A 137 -3.48 10.23 -1.62
CA CYS A 137 -2.50 9.14 -1.68
C CYS A 137 -2.70 8.26 -2.92
N LYS A 138 -1.69 7.46 -3.24
CA LYS A 138 -1.75 6.43 -4.28
C LYS A 138 -1.64 5.05 -3.64
N ALA A 139 -2.60 4.18 -3.88
CA ALA A 139 -2.53 2.79 -3.45
C ALA A 139 -1.81 1.95 -4.51
N LEU A 140 -0.79 1.21 -4.09
CA LEU A 140 0.03 0.38 -4.97
C LEU A 140 -0.20 -1.10 -4.68
N GLN A 141 -0.57 -1.82 -5.73
CA GLN A 141 -0.66 -3.27 -5.74
C GLN A 141 0.53 -3.86 -6.49
N VAL A 142 1.11 -4.93 -5.96
CA VAL A 142 2.17 -5.69 -6.60
C VAL A 142 1.61 -7.05 -6.99
N ALA A 143 1.68 -7.39 -8.27
CA ALA A 143 1.25 -8.70 -8.75
C ALA A 143 2.17 -9.79 -8.20
N THR A 144 1.57 -10.91 -7.78
CA THR A 144 2.35 -12.10 -7.39
C THR A 144 2.95 -12.71 -8.66
N PRO A 145 4.26 -13.01 -8.67
CA PRO A 145 4.88 -13.68 -9.80
C PRO A 145 4.22 -15.04 -10.05
N GLU A 146 4.26 -15.52 -11.28
CA GLU A 146 3.81 -16.87 -11.61
C GLU A 146 4.58 -17.90 -10.74
N LYS A 147 3.83 -18.82 -10.13
CA LYS A 147 4.43 -19.85 -9.29
C LYS A 147 5.20 -20.82 -10.19
N LYS A 148 6.52 -20.84 -10.10
CA LYS A 148 7.28 -22.02 -10.45
C LYS A 148 6.81 -23.15 -9.53
N MET A 149 6.50 -24.32 -10.07
CA MET A 149 5.84 -25.45 -9.39
C MET A 149 6.34 -25.67 -7.96
N ASN A 150 5.39 -25.86 -7.04
CA ASN A 150 5.52 -25.92 -5.60
C ASN A 150 6.54 -26.95 -5.11
N GLU A 151 7.76 -26.56 -4.95
CA GLU A 151 8.65 -27.20 -3.99
C GLU A 151 8.58 -26.37 -2.71
N HIS A 152 7.85 -26.88 -1.71
CA HIS A 152 7.89 -26.33 -0.37
C HIS A 152 9.26 -26.66 0.23
N ILE A 153 10.24 -25.85 -0.04
CA ILE A 153 11.53 -25.91 0.63
C ILE A 153 11.32 -25.30 2.03
N HIS A 154 11.01 -26.14 3.00
CA HIS A 154 10.97 -25.81 4.43
C HIS A 154 12.39 -25.73 5.01
N THR A 155 13.31 -25.04 4.37
CA THR A 155 14.57 -24.63 4.95
C THR A 155 14.41 -23.26 5.60
N GLY A 156 15.12 -23.03 6.70
CA GLY A 156 15.05 -21.75 7.43
C GLY A 156 15.23 -20.54 6.49
N TYR A 157 14.54 -19.46 6.76
CA TYR A 157 14.61 -18.23 5.97
C TYR A 157 16.01 -17.61 6.13
N ASP A 158 16.82 -17.67 5.09
CA ASP A 158 18.15 -17.02 5.02
C ASP A 158 18.06 -15.78 4.11
N VAL A 159 17.96 -14.62 4.75
CA VAL A 159 17.78 -13.35 4.05
C VAL A 159 18.96 -13.02 3.13
N LYS A 160 20.18 -13.40 3.50
CA LYS A 160 21.37 -13.10 2.70
C LYS A 160 21.38 -13.93 1.41
N LEU A 161 21.13 -15.24 1.55
CA LEU A 161 21.02 -16.14 0.40
C LEU A 161 19.86 -15.72 -0.51
N LEU A 162 18.70 -15.41 0.06
CA LEU A 162 17.53 -14.95 -0.71
C LEU A 162 17.82 -13.65 -1.46
N MET A 163 18.58 -12.72 -0.85
CA MET A 163 18.96 -11.47 -1.50
C MET A 163 19.95 -11.69 -2.66
N GLU A 164 20.86 -12.63 -2.52
CA GLU A 164 21.79 -13.01 -3.60
C GLU A 164 21.09 -13.69 -4.77
N LEU A 165 20.14 -14.60 -4.48
CA LEU A 165 19.38 -15.36 -5.48
C LEU A 165 18.15 -14.60 -6.02
N ASN A 166 17.91 -13.39 -5.57
CA ASN A 166 16.73 -12.62 -5.94
C ASN A 166 16.73 -12.29 -7.44
N GLU A 167 15.80 -12.89 -8.18
CA GLU A 167 15.65 -12.71 -9.63
C GLU A 167 15.32 -11.24 -10.02
N ASP A 168 14.72 -10.45 -9.12
CA ASP A 168 14.45 -9.02 -9.38
C ASP A 168 15.72 -8.15 -9.27
N ASN A 169 16.89 -8.74 -8.97
CA ASN A 169 18.18 -8.05 -9.03
C ASN A 169 18.77 -7.92 -10.44
N GLU A 170 18.19 -8.58 -11.43
CA GLU A 170 18.55 -8.47 -12.83
C GLU A 170 18.15 -7.12 -13.43
N GLU A 171 18.91 -6.65 -14.43
CA GLU A 171 18.61 -5.36 -15.10
C GLU A 171 17.22 -5.33 -15.77
N ASN A 172 16.75 -6.48 -16.24
CA ASN A 172 15.49 -6.66 -16.94
C ASN A 172 14.36 -7.16 -16.03
N PHE A 173 14.39 -6.84 -14.73
CA PHE A 173 13.33 -7.24 -13.82
C PHE A 173 11.95 -6.68 -14.28
N GLU A 174 10.91 -7.48 -14.10
CA GLU A 174 9.55 -7.10 -14.45
C GLU A 174 8.97 -6.12 -13.42
N ASN A 175 8.47 -4.97 -13.86
CA ASN A 175 7.71 -4.09 -13.01
C ASN A 175 6.30 -4.66 -12.77
N ARG A 176 6.06 -5.20 -11.58
CA ARG A 176 4.80 -5.80 -11.13
C ARG A 176 3.90 -4.83 -10.37
N CYS A 177 4.33 -3.56 -10.20
CA CYS A 177 3.54 -2.54 -9.50
C CYS A 177 2.41 -2.03 -10.38
N LYS A 178 1.24 -1.86 -9.76
CA LYS A 178 0.07 -1.24 -10.40
C LYS A 178 -0.63 -0.30 -9.40
N GLU A 179 -0.97 0.90 -9.83
CA GLU A 179 -1.81 1.79 -9.03
C GLU A 179 -3.26 1.30 -9.03
N VAL A 180 -3.85 1.17 -7.83
CA VAL A 180 -5.25 0.79 -7.63
C VAL A 180 -6.10 2.05 -7.54
N LYS A 181 -6.93 2.29 -8.53
CA LYS A 181 -7.79 3.49 -8.59
C LYS A 181 -9.21 3.26 -8.05
N CYS A 182 -9.67 2.01 -8.02
CA CYS A 182 -11.03 1.59 -7.61
C CYS A 182 -12.15 2.51 -8.15
N PRO A 183 -12.19 2.80 -9.47
CA PRO A 183 -13.10 3.80 -10.00
C PRO A 183 -14.57 3.46 -9.70
N THR A 184 -14.96 2.20 -9.81
CA THR A 184 -16.33 1.73 -9.54
C THR A 184 -16.77 2.01 -8.10
N LEU A 185 -15.91 1.76 -7.10
CA LEU A 185 -16.25 2.03 -5.70
C LEU A 185 -16.38 3.52 -5.42
N SER A 186 -15.45 4.34 -5.95
CA SER A 186 -15.51 5.80 -5.84
C SER A 186 -16.78 6.36 -6.48
N MET A 187 -17.18 5.81 -7.61
CA MET A 187 -18.40 6.19 -8.33
C MET A 187 -19.65 5.85 -7.53
N ILE A 188 -19.76 4.64 -6.98
CA ILE A 188 -20.89 4.24 -6.11
C ILE A 188 -21.01 5.17 -4.91
N GLN A 189 -19.90 5.58 -4.32
CA GLN A 189 -19.89 6.51 -3.20
C GLN A 189 -20.40 7.90 -3.63
N GLN A 190 -19.95 8.42 -4.77
CA GLN A 190 -20.42 9.69 -5.32
C GLN A 190 -21.92 9.66 -5.62
N GLU A 191 -22.40 8.59 -6.26
CA GLU A 191 -23.84 8.39 -6.50
C GLU A 191 -24.67 8.38 -5.22
N ASN A 192 -24.21 7.70 -4.16
CA ASN A 192 -24.91 7.69 -2.88
C ASN A 192 -24.94 9.08 -2.25
N ASN A 193 -23.87 9.86 -2.38
CA ASN A 193 -23.85 11.24 -1.91
C ASN A 193 -24.82 12.12 -2.71
N ILE A 194 -24.88 11.99 -4.04
CA ILE A 194 -25.86 12.70 -4.87
C ILE A 194 -27.29 12.35 -4.46
N LYS A 195 -27.61 11.06 -4.31
CA LYS A 195 -28.93 10.59 -3.87
C LYS A 195 -29.33 11.20 -2.52
N ARG A 196 -28.38 11.27 -1.57
CA ARG A 196 -28.62 11.90 -0.27
C ARG A 196 -28.91 13.40 -0.39
N LEU A 197 -28.11 14.13 -1.17
CA LEU A 197 -28.33 15.56 -1.39
C LEU A 197 -29.70 15.85 -2.04
N ILE A 198 -30.13 15.01 -2.99
CA ILE A 198 -31.48 15.08 -3.57
C ILE A 198 -32.58 14.88 -2.49
N GLN A 199 -32.40 13.90 -1.60
CA GLN A 199 -33.33 13.66 -0.50
C GLN A 199 -33.38 14.81 0.51
N GLU A 200 -32.29 15.52 0.69
CA GLU A 200 -32.16 16.70 1.53
C GLU A 200 -32.62 18.00 0.83
N TYR A 201 -33.13 17.91 -0.42
CA TYR A 201 -33.52 19.01 -1.31
C TYR A 201 -32.40 20.00 -1.67
N ASP A 202 -31.12 19.61 -1.52
CA ASP A 202 -29.95 20.38 -1.96
C ASP A 202 -29.60 20.02 -3.41
N TYR A 203 -30.46 20.45 -4.33
CA TYR A 203 -30.30 20.16 -5.76
C TYR A 203 -29.07 20.83 -6.36
N TYR A 204 -28.65 21.98 -5.85
CA TYR A 204 -27.47 22.66 -6.34
C TYR A 204 -26.21 21.86 -6.06
N ALA A 205 -26.02 21.42 -4.82
CA ALA A 205 -24.87 20.58 -4.46
C ALA A 205 -24.90 19.22 -5.19
N ALA A 206 -26.09 18.62 -5.33
CA ALA A 206 -26.26 17.38 -6.09
C ALA A 206 -25.82 17.52 -7.55
N MET A 207 -26.21 18.63 -8.21
CA MET A 207 -25.83 18.92 -9.59
C MET A 207 -24.32 19.13 -9.75
N GLU A 208 -23.70 19.91 -8.85
CA GLU A 208 -22.24 20.13 -8.90
C GLU A 208 -21.45 18.83 -8.70
N LEU A 209 -21.92 17.95 -7.80
CA LEU A 209 -21.30 16.65 -7.61
C LEU A 209 -21.51 15.71 -8.82
N ALA A 210 -22.72 15.73 -9.43
CA ALA A 210 -23.01 14.91 -10.61
C ALA A 210 -22.13 15.26 -11.82
N LYS A 211 -21.72 16.52 -11.99
CA LYS A 211 -20.78 16.92 -13.06
C LYS A 211 -19.41 16.26 -12.96
N GLN A 212 -19.05 15.70 -11.81
CA GLN A 212 -17.78 15.00 -11.60
C GLN A 212 -17.85 13.51 -12.01
N LEU A 213 -19.05 13.00 -12.29
CA LEU A 213 -19.25 11.63 -12.79
C LEU A 213 -18.91 11.53 -14.30
N PRO A 214 -18.68 10.31 -14.82
CA PRO A 214 -18.58 10.07 -16.26
C PRO A 214 -19.80 10.62 -17.02
N GLU A 215 -19.59 11.06 -18.25
CA GLU A 215 -20.59 11.81 -19.03
C GLU A 215 -21.93 11.08 -19.19
N GLU A 216 -21.89 9.76 -19.35
CA GLU A 216 -23.09 8.92 -19.52
C GLU A 216 -23.94 8.88 -18.24
N GLU A 217 -23.32 8.87 -17.06
CA GLU A 217 -24.00 8.84 -15.78
C GLU A 217 -24.43 10.24 -15.32
N THR A 218 -23.64 11.25 -15.65
CA THR A 218 -24.00 12.66 -15.41
C THR A 218 -25.35 12.99 -16.04
N LYS A 219 -25.60 12.54 -17.27
CA LYS A 219 -26.88 12.77 -17.98
C LYS A 219 -28.07 12.21 -17.22
N ASN A 220 -27.94 10.99 -16.68
CA ASN A 220 -29.02 10.33 -15.93
C ASN A 220 -29.41 11.14 -14.69
N TYR A 221 -28.46 11.75 -14.00
CA TYR A 221 -28.75 12.56 -12.82
C TYR A 221 -29.23 13.98 -13.15
N LEU A 222 -28.73 14.58 -14.23
CA LEU A 222 -29.19 15.91 -14.66
C LEU A 222 -30.63 15.90 -15.22
N GLU A 223 -31.10 14.76 -15.72
CA GLU A 223 -32.49 14.57 -16.14
C GLU A 223 -33.46 14.38 -14.95
N LEU A 224 -32.93 14.03 -13.76
CA LEU A 224 -33.72 13.84 -12.53
C LEU A 224 -33.78 15.09 -11.67
N LEU A 225 -32.91 16.07 -11.87
CA LEU A 225 -32.79 17.34 -11.12
C LEU A 225 -33.46 18.49 -11.83
#